data_e221d68e64e14fae69ef992f45726c97
#
_entry.id   e221d68e64e14fae69ef992f45726c97
#
_cell.length_a   1.000
_cell.length_b   1.000
_cell.length_c   1.000
_cell.angle_alpha   90.00
_cell.angle_beta   90.00
_cell.angle_gamma   90.00
#
_symmetry.space_group_name_H-M   'P 1'
#
loop_
_entity.id
_entity.type
_entity.pdbx_description
1 polymer ?
#
loop_
_entity_poly.entity_id
_entity_poly.type
_entity_poly.pdbx_seq_one_letter_code
_entity_poly.pdbx_strand_id
1 'polypeptide(L)'
;HGRDRRQRQMCIRDSHILEQENFEAWQFTCVSEQNQEICDLRELVFDSNTNEVVSYLSITINPENLTQMQIAFPHAVNLKSPVKLQIDDNDPLDLNYAYCNQSACFVAEIIGENFVNFFKAGNQISLKVLFLDNREATITYSLSGFTAGYSKLSSSRIN
;
A
#
# COMPACT_ATOMS: atom_id res chain seq x y z
N HIS A 1 22.95 -28.22 6.23
CA HIS A 1 22.85 -27.80 6.38
C HIS A 1 22.78 -27.24 6.69
N GLY A 2 22.70 -26.96 6.85
CA GLY A 2 22.49 -26.30 7.11
C GLY A 2 22.33 -25.54 7.02
N ARG A 3 22.18 -25.31 6.43
CA ARG A 3 21.84 -24.55 6.28
C ARG A 3 21.17 -24.24 6.28
N ASP A 4 20.92 -24.51 5.96
CA ASP A 4 20.10 -24.18 6.02
C ASP A 4 19.65 -24.01 6.90
N ARG A 5 19.64 -24.31 7.34
CA ARG A 5 19.05 -24.06 8.21
C ARG A 5 19.00 -23.12 8.85
N ARG A 6 19.42 -22.48 8.80
CA ARG A 6 19.32 -21.54 9.24
C ARG A 6 18.77 -20.66 8.76
N GLN A 7 18.77 -20.58 7.90
CA GLN A 7 18.10 -19.98 7.31
C GLN A 7 17.10 -20.06 7.39
N ARG A 8 16.90 -20.78 7.48
CA ARG A 8 15.85 -21.01 7.57
C ARG A 8 15.39 -20.72 8.66
N GLN A 9 15.85 -20.50 9.45
CA GLN A 9 15.33 -20.21 10.48
C GLN A 9 14.78 -19.10 10.58
N MET A 10 15.01 -18.43 9.96
CA MET A 10 14.44 -17.45 9.97
C MET A 10 13.37 -17.51 9.49
N CYS A 11 13.39 -18.17 8.80
CA CYS A 11 12.28 -18.29 8.27
C CYS A 11 11.41 -18.62 9.14
N ILE A 12 11.77 -18.72 10.03
CA ILE A 12 11.02 -19.02 10.94
C ILE A 12 10.01 -18.15 11.09
N ARG A 13 10.08 -17.11 10.70
CA ARG A 13 9.17 -16.37 10.78
C ARG A 13 8.18 -16.87 10.10
N ASP A 14 7.86 -17.69 9.59
CA ASP A 14 6.71 -18.25 9.10
C ASP A 14 5.99 -17.47 8.09
N SER A 15 6.64 -16.60 7.42
CA SER A 15 6.05 -15.83 6.36
C SER A 15 6.52 -16.44 5.05
N HIS A 16 5.61 -17.07 4.32
CA HIS A 16 5.91 -17.69 3.05
C HIS A 16 5.06 -17.06 1.97
N ILE A 17 5.68 -16.74 0.84
CA ILE A 17 4.94 -16.22 -0.30
C ILE A 17 4.20 -17.38 -0.94
N LEU A 18 2.88 -17.30 -0.94
CA LEU A 18 2.03 -18.33 -1.53
C LEU A 18 1.73 -18.04 -2.98
N GLU A 19 1.57 -16.76 -3.31
CA GLU A 19 1.21 -16.35 -4.65
C GLU A 19 1.67 -14.93 -4.87
N GLN A 20 2.12 -14.62 -6.09
CA GLN A 20 2.56 -13.28 -6.42
C GLN A 20 2.28 -13.08 -7.89
N GLU A 21 1.63 -11.97 -8.22
CA GLU A 21 1.26 -11.69 -9.59
C GLU A 21 1.33 -10.18 -9.83
N ASN A 22 1.89 -9.78 -10.96
CA ASN A 22 2.03 -8.38 -11.31
C ASN A 22 0.88 -7.96 -12.22
N PHE A 23 0.32 -6.79 -11.93
CA PHE A 23 -0.72 -6.18 -12.73
C PHE A 23 -0.24 -4.77 -13.07
N GLU A 24 0.63 -4.66 -14.05
CA GLU A 24 1.24 -3.40 -14.47
C GLU A 24 1.93 -2.72 -13.30
N ALA A 25 1.41 -1.59 -12.80
CA ALA A 25 2.04 -0.88 -11.69
C ALA A 25 1.80 -1.54 -10.34
N TRP A 26 0.86 -2.47 -10.26
CA TRP A 26 0.44 -3.06 -8.99
C TRP A 26 0.93 -4.50 -8.87
N GLN A 27 1.20 -4.90 -7.64
CA GLN A 27 1.60 -6.27 -7.36
C GLN A 27 0.65 -6.87 -6.34
N PHE A 28 0.10 -8.03 -6.70
CA PHE A 28 -0.73 -8.82 -5.81
C PHE A 28 0.16 -9.86 -5.14
N THR A 29 0.07 -9.98 -3.83
CA THR A 29 0.88 -10.94 -3.08
C THR A 29 0.03 -11.55 -1.98
N CYS A 30 0.09 -12.87 -1.85
CA CYS A 30 -0.46 -13.58 -0.71
C CYS A 30 0.67 -14.24 0.03
N VAL A 31 0.67 -14.11 1.35
CA VAL A 31 1.66 -14.76 2.20
C VAL A 31 0.95 -15.58 3.25
N SER A 32 1.63 -16.61 3.72
CA SER A 32 1.16 -17.39 4.86
C SER A 32 1.91 -16.91 6.08
N GLU A 33 1.17 -16.46 7.07
CA GLU A 33 1.75 -15.96 8.29
C GLU A 33 0.99 -16.51 9.46
N GLN A 34 1.63 -17.28 10.31
CA GLN A 34 0.98 -17.89 11.49
C GLN A 34 -0.28 -18.66 11.10
N ASN A 35 -0.17 -19.45 10.04
CA ASN A 35 -1.26 -20.27 9.54
C ASN A 35 -2.43 -19.48 8.97
N GLN A 36 -2.23 -18.21 8.70
CA GLN A 36 -3.24 -17.38 8.04
C GLN A 36 -2.72 -16.90 6.72
N GLU A 37 -3.60 -16.88 5.74
CA GLU A 37 -3.26 -16.34 4.44
C GLU A 37 -3.64 -14.88 4.41
N ILE A 38 -2.68 -14.03 4.12
CA ILE A 38 -2.86 -12.59 4.06
C ILE A 38 -2.48 -12.13 2.66
N CYS A 39 -3.40 -11.45 1.99
CA CYS A 39 -3.17 -10.98 0.63
C CYS A 39 -3.26 -9.47 0.57
N ASP A 40 -2.44 -8.85 -0.25
CA ASP A 40 -2.56 -7.42 -0.50
C ASP A 40 -2.23 -7.10 -1.95
N LEU A 41 -2.66 -5.92 -2.35
CA LEU A 41 -2.35 -5.34 -3.65
C LEU A 41 -1.63 -4.04 -3.36
N ARG A 42 -0.40 -3.89 -3.86
CA ARG A 42 0.40 -2.72 -3.49
C ARG A 42 1.22 -2.17 -4.64
N GLU A 43 1.54 -0.91 -4.51
CA GLU A 43 2.46 -0.22 -5.39
C GLU A 43 3.50 0.49 -4.52
N LEU A 44 4.76 0.44 -4.95
CA LEU A 44 5.87 1.07 -4.25
C LEU A 44 6.37 2.26 -5.04
N VAL A 45 6.79 3.31 -4.33
CA VAL A 45 7.45 4.45 -4.95
C VAL A 45 8.87 4.53 -4.40
N PHE A 46 9.84 4.63 -5.30
CA PHE A 46 11.25 4.64 -4.96
C PHE A 46 11.84 6.02 -5.16
N ASP A 47 12.83 6.34 -4.32
CA ASP A 47 13.64 7.53 -4.52
C ASP A 47 14.59 7.24 -5.68
N SER A 48 14.58 8.11 -6.70
CA SER A 48 15.39 7.86 -7.90
C SER A 48 16.88 7.95 -7.64
N ASN A 49 17.29 8.64 -6.59
CA ASN A 49 18.71 8.79 -6.27
C ASN A 49 19.27 7.64 -5.43
N THR A 50 18.50 7.16 -4.47
CA THR A 50 18.97 6.13 -3.54
C THR A 50 18.39 4.76 -3.84
N ASN A 51 17.34 4.69 -4.65
CA ASN A 51 16.63 3.46 -4.97
C ASN A 51 15.98 2.82 -3.74
N GLU A 52 15.68 3.64 -2.74
CA GLU A 52 14.99 3.17 -1.55
C GLU A 52 13.51 3.46 -1.66
N VAL A 53 12.70 2.63 -1.02
CA VAL A 53 11.26 2.85 -0.99
C VAL A 53 10.95 4.05 -0.13
N VAL A 54 10.28 5.05 -0.68
CA VAL A 54 9.90 6.23 0.09
C VAL A 54 8.42 6.22 0.45
N SER A 55 7.63 5.44 -0.24
CA SER A 55 6.19 5.36 0.05
C SER A 55 5.65 4.07 -0.56
N TYR A 56 4.61 3.52 0.05
CA TYR A 56 3.84 2.47 -0.61
C TYR A 56 2.36 2.66 -0.30
N LEU A 57 1.54 2.19 -1.23
CA LEU A 57 0.09 2.18 -1.06
C LEU A 57 -0.36 0.73 -1.15
N SER A 58 -1.03 0.26 -0.12
CA SER A 58 -1.45 -1.13 -0.01
C SER A 58 -2.95 -1.20 0.17
N ILE A 59 -3.59 -2.09 -0.58
CA ILE A 59 -5.02 -2.34 -0.49
C ILE A 59 -5.22 -3.77 0.00
N THR A 60 -6.03 -3.92 1.04
CA THR A 60 -6.39 -5.24 1.57
C THR A 60 -7.90 -5.29 1.74
N ILE A 61 -8.43 -6.50 1.87
CA ILE A 61 -9.85 -6.70 2.19
C ILE A 61 -9.88 -7.54 3.45
N ASN A 62 -10.48 -6.99 4.51
CA ASN A 62 -10.45 -7.65 5.80
C ASN A 62 -11.50 -8.76 5.89
N PRO A 63 -11.50 -9.57 6.97
CA PRO A 63 -12.48 -10.67 7.08
C PRO A 63 -13.94 -10.23 7.04
N GLU A 64 -14.20 -8.96 7.34
CA GLU A 64 -15.56 -8.43 7.29
C GLU A 64 -15.91 -7.92 5.90
N ASN A 65 -15.05 -8.19 4.93
CA ASN A 65 -15.25 -7.80 3.54
C ASN A 65 -15.19 -6.29 3.31
N LEU A 66 -14.44 -5.59 4.16
CA LEU A 66 -14.22 -4.15 4.00
C LEU A 66 -12.86 -3.92 3.36
N THR A 67 -12.81 -3.01 2.41
CA THR A 67 -11.57 -2.65 1.74
C THR A 67 -10.82 -1.62 2.57
N GLN A 68 -9.56 -1.90 2.83
CA GLN A 68 -8.70 -1.03 3.62
C GLN A 68 -7.57 -0.52 2.77
N MET A 69 -7.24 0.75 2.93
CA MET A 69 -6.12 1.39 2.25
C MET A 69 -5.12 1.83 3.29
N GLN A 70 -3.86 1.52 3.06
CA GLN A 70 -2.78 1.96 3.92
C GLN A 70 -1.70 2.60 3.06
N ILE A 71 -1.25 3.79 3.45
CA ILE A 71 -0.20 4.48 2.72
C ILE A 71 0.91 4.80 3.71
N ALA A 72 2.14 4.44 3.36
CA ALA A 72 3.31 4.67 4.20
C ALA A 72 4.07 5.90 3.74
N PHE A 73 4.56 6.68 4.69
CA PHE A 73 5.30 7.91 4.44
C PHE A 73 6.55 7.95 5.32
N PRO A 74 7.59 8.69 4.91
CA PRO A 74 8.77 8.85 5.75
C PRO A 74 8.44 9.57 7.06
N HIS A 75 9.27 9.38 8.08
CA HIS A 75 9.06 10.01 9.38
C HIS A 75 9.17 11.53 9.35
N ALA A 76 9.74 12.09 8.30
CA ALA A 76 9.95 13.53 8.22
C ALA A 76 8.67 14.32 7.92
N VAL A 77 7.54 13.64 7.76
CA VAL A 77 6.27 14.33 7.44
C VAL A 77 5.76 15.08 8.66
N ASN A 78 5.05 16.17 8.39
CA ASN A 78 4.40 16.96 9.43
C ASN A 78 3.04 16.34 9.72
N LEU A 79 2.91 15.73 10.89
CA LEU A 79 1.69 14.98 11.24
C LEU A 79 0.47 15.85 11.39
N LYS A 80 0.65 17.16 11.58
CA LYS A 80 -0.48 18.06 11.76
C LYS A 80 -1.07 18.52 10.44
N SER A 81 -0.37 18.27 9.34
CA SER A 81 -0.84 18.67 8.03
C SER A 81 -1.36 17.43 7.30
N PRO A 82 -2.65 17.40 6.92
CA PRO A 82 -3.20 16.22 6.26
C PRO A 82 -2.55 15.98 4.91
N VAL A 83 -2.54 14.73 4.50
CA VAL A 83 -2.14 14.35 3.15
C VAL A 83 -3.30 14.68 2.23
N LYS A 84 -3.02 15.35 1.11
CA LYS A 84 -4.07 15.62 0.13
C LYS A 84 -3.99 14.58 -0.98
N LEU A 85 -5.02 13.78 -1.10
CA LEU A 85 -5.12 12.75 -2.11
C LEU A 85 -5.99 13.23 -3.25
N GLN A 86 -5.49 13.16 -4.47
CA GLN A 86 -6.25 13.57 -5.64
C GLN A 86 -6.15 12.48 -6.69
N ILE A 87 -7.28 12.08 -7.25
CA ILE A 87 -7.33 11.11 -8.34
C ILE A 87 -7.57 11.91 -9.60
N ASP A 88 -6.58 11.93 -10.51
CA ASP A 88 -6.63 12.72 -11.75
C ASP A 88 -6.97 14.17 -11.42
N ASP A 89 -8.04 14.69 -12.01
CA ASP A 89 -8.47 16.07 -11.79
C ASP A 89 -9.65 16.21 -10.86
N ASN A 90 -10.02 15.14 -10.16
CA ASN A 90 -11.12 15.19 -9.22
C ASN A 90 -10.75 16.03 -8.01
N ASP A 91 -11.75 16.39 -7.21
CA ASP A 91 -11.51 17.19 -6.02
C ASP A 91 -10.62 16.43 -5.04
N PRO A 92 -9.63 17.10 -4.45
CA PRO A 92 -8.77 16.42 -3.49
C PRO A 92 -9.47 16.14 -2.18
N LEU A 93 -8.99 15.08 -1.49
CA LEU A 93 -9.46 14.71 -0.17
C LEU A 93 -8.33 14.86 0.83
N ASP A 94 -8.69 15.26 2.05
CA ASP A 94 -7.71 15.32 3.13
C ASP A 94 -7.73 14.00 3.88
N LEU A 95 -6.53 13.43 4.07
CA LEU A 95 -6.36 12.21 4.83
C LEU A 95 -5.44 12.48 6.01
N ASN A 96 -5.85 12.07 7.19
CA ASN A 96 -5.05 12.27 8.40
C ASN A 96 -4.17 11.06 8.65
N TYR A 97 -3.01 11.30 9.25
CA TYR A 97 -2.14 10.20 9.65
C TYR A 97 -2.79 9.46 10.81
N ALA A 98 -2.71 8.16 10.78
CA ALA A 98 -3.32 7.31 11.80
C ALA A 98 -2.32 6.96 12.90
N TYR A 99 -1.08 6.67 12.52
CA TYR A 99 -0.05 6.28 13.49
C TYR A 99 1.30 6.25 12.80
N CYS A 100 2.35 6.16 13.62
CA CYS A 100 3.70 5.92 13.12
C CYS A 100 4.30 4.76 13.89
N ASN A 101 5.20 4.03 13.26
CA ASN A 101 5.98 3.00 13.94
C ASN A 101 7.45 3.24 13.65
N GLN A 102 8.29 2.25 13.87
CA GLN A 102 9.74 2.41 13.66
C GLN A 102 10.09 2.61 12.19
N SER A 103 9.24 2.17 11.28
CA SER A 103 9.55 2.19 9.85
C SER A 103 9.00 3.40 9.13
N ALA A 104 7.82 3.89 9.51
CA ALA A 104 7.12 4.89 8.71
C ALA A 104 5.97 5.50 9.49
N CYS A 105 5.35 6.52 8.90
CA CYS A 105 4.08 7.04 9.37
C CYS A 105 3.00 6.67 8.36
N PHE A 106 1.79 6.42 8.82
CA PHE A 106 0.78 5.79 7.98
C PHE A 106 -0.53 6.54 7.97
N VAL A 107 -1.13 6.60 6.78
CA VAL A 107 -2.55 6.86 6.60
C VAL A 107 -3.21 5.48 6.49
N ALA A 108 -4.30 5.26 7.21
CA ALA A 108 -5.00 3.97 7.18
C ALA A 108 -6.49 4.26 7.20
N GLU A 109 -7.20 3.87 6.13
CA GLU A 109 -8.61 4.19 5.95
C GLU A 109 -9.36 2.97 5.43
N ILE A 110 -10.60 2.85 5.88
CA ILE A 110 -11.53 1.93 5.24
C ILE A 110 -12.18 2.72 4.11
N ILE A 111 -12.10 2.20 2.88
CA ILE A 111 -12.62 2.90 1.73
C ILE A 111 -13.85 2.15 1.19
N GLY A 112 -14.83 2.92 0.80
CA GLY A 112 -16.06 2.34 0.28
C GLY A 112 -15.99 2.03 -1.19
N GLU A 113 -17.08 1.47 -1.69
CA GLU A 113 -17.15 1.05 -3.08
C GLU A 113 -17.01 2.23 -4.04
N ASN A 114 -17.58 3.37 -3.70
CA ASN A 114 -17.47 4.54 -4.57
C ASN A 114 -16.02 4.99 -4.71
N PHE A 115 -15.26 4.95 -3.61
CA PHE A 115 -13.86 5.33 -3.64
C PHE A 115 -13.07 4.35 -4.50
N VAL A 116 -13.34 3.04 -4.33
CA VAL A 116 -12.68 2.02 -5.14
C VAL A 116 -13.00 2.24 -6.63
N ASN A 117 -14.24 2.63 -6.94
CA ASN A 117 -14.61 2.88 -8.31
C ASN A 117 -13.87 4.07 -8.92
N PHE A 118 -13.57 5.09 -8.12
CA PHE A 118 -12.72 6.19 -8.60
C PHE A 118 -11.32 5.69 -8.94
N PHE A 119 -10.79 4.76 -8.15
CA PHE A 119 -9.49 4.17 -8.46
C PHE A 119 -9.57 3.39 -9.76
N LYS A 120 -10.65 2.62 -9.95
CA LYS A 120 -10.79 1.80 -11.16
C LYS A 120 -10.92 2.64 -12.42
N ALA A 121 -11.54 3.81 -12.30
CA ALA A 121 -11.76 4.68 -13.45
C ALA A 121 -10.62 5.64 -13.69
N GLY A 122 -9.71 5.81 -12.73
CA GLY A 122 -8.69 6.83 -12.79
C GLY A 122 -7.40 6.36 -13.43
N ASN A 123 -6.50 7.31 -13.63
CA ASN A 123 -5.20 7.05 -14.23
C ASN A 123 -4.08 7.16 -13.21
N GLN A 124 -4.20 8.07 -12.26
CA GLN A 124 -3.13 8.25 -11.26
C GLN A 124 -3.67 8.87 -10.00
N ILE A 125 -2.95 8.62 -8.92
CA ILE A 125 -3.20 9.21 -7.62
C ILE A 125 -2.03 10.13 -7.31
N SER A 126 -2.34 11.38 -6.90
CA SER A 126 -1.32 12.31 -6.45
C SER A 126 -1.52 12.55 -4.95
N LEU A 127 -0.44 12.46 -4.20
CA LEU A 127 -0.46 12.71 -2.77
C LEU A 127 0.44 13.90 -2.48
N LYS A 128 -0.12 14.98 -1.93
CA LYS A 128 0.68 16.11 -1.51
C LYS A 128 0.93 16.01 -0.03
N VAL A 129 2.20 16.05 0.36
CA VAL A 129 2.61 15.93 1.76
C VAL A 129 3.47 17.11 2.12
N LEU A 130 3.35 17.54 3.37
CA LEU A 130 4.18 18.60 3.92
C LEU A 130 5.16 17.97 4.89
N PHE A 131 6.44 18.31 4.74
CA PHE A 131 7.48 17.82 5.64
C PHE A 131 7.71 18.79 6.78
N LEU A 132 8.41 18.32 7.81
CA LEU A 132 8.68 19.14 8.99
C LEU A 132 9.51 20.38 8.68
N ASP A 133 10.31 20.36 7.60
CA ASP A 133 11.10 21.52 7.18
C ASP A 133 10.32 22.44 6.25
N ASN A 134 8.98 22.27 6.18
CA ASN A 134 8.07 23.07 5.38
C ASN A 134 8.20 22.86 3.88
N ARG A 135 8.96 21.88 3.42
CA ARG A 135 8.96 21.51 2.01
C ARG A 135 7.69 20.73 1.72
N GLU A 136 7.15 20.96 0.55
CA GLU A 136 6.01 20.20 0.07
C GLU A 136 6.47 19.25 -1.02
N ALA A 137 5.98 18.02 -1.00
CA ALA A 137 6.32 17.05 -2.03
C ALA A 137 5.06 16.41 -2.56
N THR A 138 5.13 15.95 -3.80
CA THR A 138 4.04 15.21 -4.43
C THR A 138 4.54 13.80 -4.72
N ILE A 139 3.79 12.82 -4.23
CA ILE A 139 4.08 11.42 -4.48
C ILE A 139 2.99 10.92 -5.41
N THR A 140 3.37 10.27 -6.50
CA THR A 140 2.41 9.85 -7.52
C THR A 140 2.40 8.34 -7.63
N TYR A 141 1.20 7.77 -7.65
CA TYR A 141 0.97 6.34 -7.89
C TYR A 141 0.20 6.20 -9.19
N SER A 142 0.55 5.19 -9.97
CA SER A 142 -0.18 4.86 -11.19
C SER A 142 -1.36 3.98 -10.86
N LEU A 143 -2.49 4.20 -11.53
CA LEU A 143 -3.64 3.30 -11.38
C LEU A 143 -3.69 2.28 -12.51
N SER A 144 -2.64 2.21 -13.34
CA SER A 144 -2.56 1.23 -14.40
C SER A 144 -2.49 -0.16 -13.80
N GLY A 145 -3.43 -1.02 -14.15
CA GLY A 145 -3.49 -2.38 -13.62
C GLY A 145 -4.29 -2.53 -12.35
N PHE A 146 -4.77 -1.43 -11.77
CA PHE A 146 -5.47 -1.51 -10.49
C PHE A 146 -6.75 -2.34 -10.59
N THR A 147 -7.55 -2.15 -11.64
CA THR A 147 -8.82 -2.85 -11.75
C THR A 147 -8.62 -4.36 -11.79
N ALA A 148 -7.66 -4.83 -12.60
CA ALA A 148 -7.39 -6.25 -12.68
C ALA A 148 -6.81 -6.78 -11.38
N GLY A 149 -5.90 -6.02 -10.76
CA GLY A 149 -5.32 -6.42 -9.48
C GLY A 149 -6.37 -6.48 -8.37
N TYR A 150 -7.27 -5.50 -8.33
CA TYR A 150 -8.31 -5.50 -7.32
C TYR A 150 -9.29 -6.65 -7.52
N SER A 151 -9.56 -7.00 -8.76
CA SER A 151 -10.41 -8.16 -9.07
C SER A 151 -9.77 -9.44 -8.53
N LYS A 152 -8.46 -9.58 -8.70
CA LYS A 152 -7.73 -10.73 -8.16
C LYS A 152 -7.80 -10.74 -6.63
N LEU A 153 -7.60 -9.58 -6.01
CA LEU A 153 -7.65 -9.49 -4.56
C LEU A 153 -9.03 -9.88 -4.04
N SER A 154 -10.08 -9.39 -4.69
CA SER A 154 -11.44 -9.69 -4.28
C SER A 154 -11.76 -11.18 -4.41
N SER A 155 -11.31 -11.80 -5.50
CA SER A 155 -11.62 -13.22 -5.72
C SER A 155 -10.83 -14.12 -4.78
N SER A 156 -9.66 -13.70 -4.33
CA SER A 156 -8.87 -14.50 -3.42
C SER A 156 -9.52 -14.66 -2.05
N ARG A 157 -10.44 -13.75 -1.73
CA ARG A 157 -11.13 -13.81 -0.44
C ARG A 157 -12.12 -14.95 -0.34
N ILE A 158 -12.61 -15.43 -1.46
CA ILE A 158 -13.67 -16.42 -1.45
C ILE A 158 -13.20 -17.76 -0.99
N ASN A 159 -11.92 -18.01 -1.06
CA ASN A 159 -11.34 -19.28 -0.62
C ASN A 159 -10.88 -19.24 0.85
#